data_e62f3e94cc76c0a5be5778e9a0c7e9aa
#
_entry.id   e62f3e94cc76c0a5be5778e9a0c7e9aa
#
_cell.length_a   1.000
_cell.length_b   1.000
_cell.length_c   1.000
_cell.angle_alpha   90.00
_cell.angle_beta   90.00
_cell.angle_gamma   90.00
#
_symmetry.space_group_name_H-M   'P 1'
#
loop_
_entity.id
_entity.type
_entity.pdbx_description
1 polymer ?
#
loop_
_entity_poly.entity_id
_entity_poly.type
_entity_poly.pdbx_seq_one_letter_code
_entity_poly.pdbx_strand_id
1 'polypeptide(L)'
;NNQIEVIDKNVEITEDETRRFYIDKYLEEAGWDLSNEGKDTEYEVTGMPNNTGIGYVDYVLWGDDGKPLGLVEAKRASKDPNIGRKQAALYADCLEKESNQRPIIFYSNGYDHYIWDDKNYPPRKVSGFYKKDELELLIQRRGDKKSISGSNKINQKIVDRPYQIEAINRVTDLYEKKDRKSLLVMATGSGKTRTAAAIIELLITNNWVKRVLFLADRRLLVSQAEE
;
A
#
# COMPACT_ATOMS: atom_id res chain seq x y z
N ASN A 1 -11.13 -46.13 -29.01
CA ASN A 1 -12.11 -45.33 -28.24
C ASN A 1 -11.37 -44.57 -27.16
N ASN A 2 -10.88 -43.39 -27.52
CA ASN A 2 -10.37 -42.40 -26.55
C ASN A 2 -11.57 -41.57 -26.06
N GLN A 3 -12.07 -41.89 -24.89
CA GLN A 3 -12.93 -40.98 -24.14
C GLN A 3 -12.03 -39.87 -23.59
N ILE A 4 -12.10 -38.70 -24.19
CA ILE A 4 -11.60 -37.47 -23.57
C ILE A 4 -12.61 -37.16 -22.48
N GLU A 5 -12.22 -37.37 -21.21
CA GLU A 5 -12.96 -36.84 -20.07
C GLU A 5 -13.01 -35.32 -20.22
N VAL A 6 -14.21 -34.84 -20.47
CA VAL A 6 -14.50 -33.37 -20.40
C VAL A 6 -14.40 -33.03 -18.91
N ILE A 7 -13.28 -32.43 -18.54
CA ILE A 7 -13.11 -31.80 -17.20
C ILE A 7 -14.18 -30.75 -17.09
N ASP A 8 -15.11 -30.98 -16.18
CA ASP A 8 -16.20 -30.07 -15.86
C ASP A 8 -15.63 -28.71 -15.44
N LYS A 9 -15.88 -27.67 -16.25
CA LYS A 9 -15.33 -26.31 -16.09
C LYS A 9 -15.99 -25.53 -14.94
N ASN A 10 -16.67 -26.17 -14.02
CA ASN A 10 -17.43 -25.55 -12.93
C ASN A 10 -16.99 -25.99 -11.52
N VAL A 11 -15.74 -26.31 -11.29
CA VAL A 11 -15.25 -26.44 -9.92
C VAL A 11 -15.01 -25.02 -9.40
N GLU A 12 -15.99 -24.45 -8.71
CA GLU A 12 -15.79 -23.21 -7.95
C GLU A 12 -14.79 -23.48 -6.83
N ILE A 13 -13.59 -22.89 -6.96
CA ILE A 13 -12.56 -22.92 -5.93
C ILE A 13 -13.12 -22.23 -4.68
N THR A 14 -13.09 -22.91 -3.55
CA THR A 14 -13.55 -22.40 -2.25
C THR A 14 -12.62 -21.31 -1.73
N GLU A 15 -13.02 -20.61 -0.66
CA GLU A 15 -12.17 -19.61 -0.02
C GLU A 15 -10.92 -20.25 0.60
N ASP A 16 -11.09 -21.41 1.23
CA ASP A 16 -10.00 -22.19 1.81
C ASP A 16 -9.00 -22.66 0.74
N GLU A 17 -9.48 -23.19 -0.39
CA GLU A 17 -8.64 -23.54 -1.52
C GLU A 17 -7.94 -22.32 -2.14
N THR A 18 -8.62 -21.15 -2.18
CA THR A 18 -8.01 -19.90 -2.62
C THR A 18 -6.87 -19.47 -1.70
N ARG A 19 -7.06 -19.57 -0.40
CA ARG A 19 -6.00 -19.30 0.59
C ARG A 19 -4.83 -20.22 0.35
N ARG A 20 -5.04 -21.53 0.41
CA ARG A 20 -4.01 -22.57 0.34
C ARG A 20 -3.25 -22.58 -0.99
N PHE A 21 -3.91 -22.41 -2.14
CA PHE A 21 -3.26 -22.54 -3.46
C PHE A 21 -2.63 -21.25 -3.96
N TYR A 22 -3.11 -20.10 -3.49
CA TYR A 22 -2.66 -18.80 -3.99
C TYR A 22 -2.10 -17.90 -2.90
N ILE A 23 -2.89 -17.56 -1.87
CA ILE A 23 -2.51 -16.54 -0.89
C ILE A 23 -1.34 -17.00 -0.05
N ASP A 24 -1.36 -18.23 0.48
CA ASP A 24 -0.27 -18.79 1.29
C ASP A 24 1.06 -18.73 0.54
N LYS A 25 1.07 -19.15 -0.73
CA LYS A 25 2.27 -19.14 -1.57
C LYS A 25 2.85 -17.74 -1.75
N TYR A 26 2.00 -16.73 -2.01
CA TYR A 26 2.45 -15.36 -2.15
C TYR A 26 2.96 -14.77 -0.83
N LEU A 27 2.39 -15.16 0.31
CA LEU A 27 2.88 -14.77 1.63
C LEU A 27 4.22 -15.43 1.94
N GLU A 28 4.37 -16.73 1.66
CA GLU A 28 5.64 -17.45 1.80
C GLU A 28 6.74 -16.88 0.90
N GLU A 29 6.43 -16.54 -0.38
CA GLU A 29 7.36 -15.86 -1.29
C GLU A 29 7.78 -14.48 -0.78
N ALA A 30 6.89 -13.79 -0.06
CA ALA A 30 7.22 -12.55 0.63
C ALA A 30 8.01 -12.77 1.95
N GLY A 31 8.24 -14.03 2.34
CA GLY A 31 9.06 -14.40 3.50
C GLY A 31 8.28 -14.48 4.82
N TRP A 32 6.94 -14.62 4.77
CA TRP A 32 6.12 -14.80 5.96
C TRP A 32 6.04 -16.28 6.36
N ASP A 33 6.19 -16.55 7.65
CA ASP A 33 5.93 -17.86 8.25
C ASP A 33 4.45 -17.91 8.68
N LEU A 34 3.74 -18.94 8.23
CA LEU A 34 2.31 -19.15 8.49
C LEU A 34 2.08 -20.42 9.35
N SER A 35 3.11 -20.88 10.05
CA SER A 35 3.09 -22.19 10.73
C SER A 35 2.26 -22.22 12.02
N ASN A 36 1.96 -21.06 12.62
CA ASN A 36 1.24 -21.00 13.90
C ASN A 36 -0.24 -20.68 13.67
N GLU A 37 -1.06 -21.71 13.50
CA GLU A 37 -2.51 -21.57 13.49
C GLU A 37 -3.02 -20.92 14.78
N GLY A 38 -4.00 -20.01 14.66
CA GLY A 38 -4.50 -19.20 15.79
C GLY A 38 -3.64 -17.98 16.15
N LYS A 39 -2.45 -17.84 15.54
CA LYS A 39 -1.60 -16.65 15.66
C LYS A 39 -1.35 -15.99 14.31
N ASP A 40 -0.77 -16.73 13.37
CA ASP A 40 -0.43 -16.20 12.05
C ASP A 40 -1.63 -16.33 11.09
N THR A 41 -2.47 -17.33 11.32
CA THR A 41 -3.72 -17.61 10.59
C THR A 41 -4.89 -17.77 11.54
N GLU A 42 -6.10 -17.41 11.11
CA GLU A 42 -7.35 -17.51 11.90
C GLU A 42 -7.21 -16.84 13.30
N TYR A 43 -6.54 -15.69 13.35
CA TYR A 43 -6.30 -14.98 14.61
C TYR A 43 -7.60 -14.43 15.18
N GLU A 44 -7.93 -14.83 16.43
CA GLU A 44 -9.11 -14.33 17.14
C GLU A 44 -8.91 -12.89 17.60
N VAL A 45 -9.85 -12.02 17.25
CA VAL A 45 -9.92 -10.63 17.72
C VAL A 45 -11.23 -10.36 18.45
N THR A 46 -11.18 -9.49 19.43
CA THR A 46 -12.34 -9.06 20.21
C THR A 46 -12.75 -7.62 19.89
N GLY A 47 -14.02 -7.29 20.12
CA GLY A 47 -14.56 -5.95 19.89
C GLY A 47 -15.16 -5.76 18.49
N MET A 48 -15.45 -6.83 17.78
CA MET A 48 -16.17 -6.77 16.51
C MET A 48 -17.63 -6.32 16.71
N PRO A 49 -18.19 -5.53 15.77
CA PRO A 49 -19.59 -5.05 15.84
C PRO A 49 -20.59 -6.12 15.39
N ASN A 50 -20.47 -7.33 15.94
CA ASN A 50 -21.36 -8.46 15.73
C ASN A 50 -21.92 -8.95 17.08
N ASN A 51 -22.85 -9.90 17.07
CA ASN A 51 -23.51 -10.38 18.28
C ASN A 51 -22.57 -11.07 19.29
N THR A 52 -21.48 -11.65 18.82
CA THR A 52 -20.47 -12.34 19.64
C THR A 52 -19.38 -11.41 20.13
N GLY A 53 -19.17 -10.29 19.48
CA GLY A 53 -18.02 -9.43 19.70
C GLY A 53 -16.69 -10.01 19.25
N ILE A 54 -16.70 -11.19 18.61
CA ILE A 54 -15.50 -11.95 18.21
C ILE A 54 -15.42 -12.00 16.67
N GLY A 55 -14.22 -12.01 16.15
CA GLY A 55 -13.92 -12.26 14.74
C GLY A 55 -12.60 -13.01 14.57
N TYR A 56 -12.38 -13.55 13.38
CA TYR A 56 -11.17 -14.28 13.02
C TYR A 56 -10.55 -13.63 11.80
N VAL A 57 -9.29 -13.21 11.96
CA VAL A 57 -8.52 -12.59 10.89
C VAL A 57 -7.84 -13.69 10.10
N ASP A 58 -8.05 -13.75 8.80
CA ASP A 58 -7.49 -14.83 7.97
C ASP A 58 -5.97 -14.94 8.13
N TYR A 59 -5.24 -13.81 8.12
CA TYR A 59 -3.79 -13.77 8.38
C TYR A 59 -3.41 -12.51 9.13
N VAL A 60 -2.50 -12.65 10.10
CA VAL A 60 -1.84 -11.53 10.78
C VAL A 60 -0.33 -11.63 10.58
N LEU A 61 0.28 -10.57 10.08
CA LEU A 61 1.70 -10.49 9.75
C LEU A 61 2.43 -9.75 10.86
N TRP A 62 3.21 -10.48 11.65
CA TRP A 62 3.79 -9.97 12.89
C TRP A 62 5.20 -9.39 12.71
N GLY A 63 5.48 -8.30 13.44
CA GLY A 63 6.82 -7.78 13.64
C GLY A 63 7.60 -8.58 14.70
N ASP A 64 8.92 -8.35 14.78
CA ASP A 64 9.77 -8.97 15.80
C ASP A 64 9.45 -8.51 17.21
N ASP A 65 8.81 -7.36 17.34
CA ASP A 65 8.31 -6.81 18.60
C ASP A 65 6.94 -7.38 19.04
N GLY A 66 6.41 -8.33 18.28
CA GLY A 66 5.11 -8.96 18.52
C GLY A 66 3.90 -8.10 18.18
N LYS A 67 4.09 -6.98 17.47
CA LYS A 67 2.99 -6.15 17.00
C LYS A 67 2.60 -6.49 15.57
N PRO A 68 1.30 -6.33 15.18
CA PRO A 68 0.84 -6.62 13.84
C PRO A 68 1.34 -5.56 12.86
N LEU A 69 2.16 -5.95 11.89
CA LEU A 69 2.61 -5.11 10.79
C LEU A 69 1.57 -5.05 9.66
N GLY A 70 0.90 -6.17 9.43
CA GLY A 70 -0.14 -6.29 8.42
C GLY A 70 -1.21 -7.28 8.79
N LEU A 71 -2.34 -7.19 8.12
CA LEU A 71 -3.36 -8.23 8.10
C LEU A 71 -3.78 -8.51 6.65
N VAL A 72 -4.25 -9.72 6.38
CA VAL A 72 -4.82 -10.08 5.08
C VAL A 72 -6.22 -10.63 5.29
N GLU A 73 -7.18 -10.12 4.54
CA GLU A 73 -8.52 -10.65 4.40
C GLU A 73 -8.64 -11.36 3.06
N ALA A 74 -8.98 -12.63 3.09
CA ALA A 74 -9.13 -13.47 1.92
C ALA A 74 -10.58 -13.51 1.42
N LYS A 75 -10.74 -13.67 0.12
CA LYS A 75 -12.02 -13.96 -0.51
C LYS A 75 -11.83 -15.03 -1.59
N ARG A 76 -12.90 -15.76 -1.91
CA ARG A 76 -12.89 -16.76 -2.99
C ARG A 76 -12.37 -16.16 -4.29
N ALA A 77 -11.66 -16.95 -5.07
CA ALA A 77 -11.09 -16.56 -6.36
C ALA A 77 -12.12 -15.97 -7.34
N SER A 78 -13.38 -16.41 -7.26
CA SER A 78 -14.49 -15.93 -8.09
C SER A 78 -15.14 -14.61 -7.61
N LYS A 79 -14.72 -14.08 -6.46
CA LYS A 79 -15.31 -12.87 -5.86
C LYS A 79 -14.39 -11.64 -6.01
N ASP A 80 -15.01 -10.47 -6.04
CA ASP A 80 -14.28 -9.21 -5.94
C ASP A 80 -13.67 -9.08 -4.53
N PRO A 81 -12.34 -8.94 -4.40
CA PRO A 81 -11.70 -8.81 -3.08
C PRO A 81 -12.16 -7.56 -2.31
N ASN A 82 -12.68 -6.53 -2.99
CA ASN A 82 -13.22 -5.32 -2.34
C ASN A 82 -14.40 -5.61 -1.39
N ILE A 83 -15.07 -6.74 -1.52
CA ILE A 83 -16.13 -7.19 -0.60
C ILE A 83 -15.56 -7.35 0.83
N GLY A 84 -14.34 -7.84 0.99
CA GLY A 84 -13.66 -8.00 2.28
C GLY A 84 -13.14 -6.71 2.91
N ARG A 85 -13.07 -5.62 2.16
CA ARG A 85 -12.44 -4.36 2.58
C ARG A 85 -12.98 -3.81 3.91
N LYS A 86 -14.33 -3.81 4.08
CA LYS A 86 -14.96 -3.31 5.31
C LYS A 86 -14.63 -4.20 6.51
N GLN A 87 -14.65 -5.50 6.32
CA GLN A 87 -14.30 -6.48 7.35
C GLN A 87 -12.84 -6.35 7.77
N ALA A 88 -11.93 -6.25 6.81
CA ALA A 88 -10.51 -6.01 7.06
C ALA A 88 -10.24 -4.73 7.86
N ALA A 89 -11.00 -3.65 7.60
CA ALA A 89 -10.89 -2.42 8.37
C ALA A 89 -11.32 -2.61 9.84
N LEU A 90 -12.41 -3.35 10.09
CA LEU A 90 -12.87 -3.66 11.45
C LEU A 90 -11.87 -4.53 12.21
N TYR A 91 -11.25 -5.49 11.55
CA TYR A 91 -10.16 -6.28 12.12
C TYR A 91 -8.94 -5.41 12.47
N ALA A 92 -8.59 -4.47 11.59
CA ALA A 92 -7.52 -3.51 11.89
C ALA A 92 -7.84 -2.63 13.10
N ASP A 93 -9.12 -2.25 13.31
CA ASP A 93 -9.56 -1.53 14.49
C ASP A 93 -9.38 -2.35 15.78
N CYS A 94 -9.68 -3.65 15.73
CA CYS A 94 -9.50 -4.57 16.86
C CYS A 94 -8.02 -4.74 17.19
N LEU A 95 -7.19 -5.07 16.20
CA LEU A 95 -5.74 -5.24 16.35
C LEU A 95 -5.05 -3.95 16.83
N GLU A 96 -5.48 -2.77 16.38
CA GLU A 96 -4.96 -1.49 16.84
C GLU A 96 -5.27 -1.26 18.33
N LYS A 97 -6.47 -1.64 18.80
CA LYS A 97 -6.84 -1.55 20.22
C LYS A 97 -6.02 -2.48 21.10
N GLU A 98 -5.74 -3.70 20.62
CA GLU A 98 -4.98 -4.71 21.37
C GLU A 98 -3.49 -4.36 21.47
N SER A 99 -2.88 -3.90 20.38
CA SER A 99 -1.42 -3.75 20.25
C SER A 99 -0.93 -2.30 20.26
N ASN A 100 -1.83 -1.32 20.24
CA ASN A 100 -1.54 0.10 20.02
C ASN A 100 -0.76 0.35 18.70
N GLN A 101 -0.94 -0.54 17.71
CA GLN A 101 -0.38 -0.41 16.36
C GLN A 101 -1.39 -0.81 15.31
N ARG A 102 -1.76 0.12 14.43
CA ARG A 102 -2.64 -0.20 13.30
C ARG A 102 -1.87 -0.92 12.22
N PRO A 103 -2.24 -2.16 11.85
CA PRO A 103 -1.59 -2.89 10.76
C PRO A 103 -1.86 -2.23 9.40
N ILE A 104 -1.04 -2.56 8.42
CA ILE A 104 -1.33 -2.33 7.01
C ILE A 104 -2.36 -3.37 6.58
N ILE A 105 -3.40 -2.94 5.90
CA ILE A 105 -4.50 -3.81 5.47
C ILE A 105 -4.21 -4.35 4.08
N PHE A 106 -4.33 -5.67 3.91
CA PHE A 106 -4.44 -6.31 2.61
C PHE A 106 -5.80 -7.01 2.50
N TYR A 107 -6.30 -7.07 1.29
CA TYR A 107 -7.42 -7.94 0.94
C TYR A 107 -7.20 -8.51 -0.45
N SER A 108 -7.55 -9.80 -0.63
CA SER A 108 -7.16 -10.57 -1.79
C SER A 108 -8.17 -11.66 -2.12
N ASN A 109 -8.26 -12.02 -3.41
CA ASN A 109 -8.93 -13.23 -3.88
C ASN A 109 -7.95 -14.23 -4.53
N GLY A 110 -6.65 -14.09 -4.24
CA GLY A 110 -5.60 -14.92 -4.82
C GLY A 110 -5.07 -14.43 -6.17
N TYR A 111 -5.86 -13.72 -6.98
CA TYR A 111 -5.44 -13.11 -8.24
C TYR A 111 -5.23 -11.61 -8.14
N ASP A 112 -6.13 -10.95 -7.43
CA ASP A 112 -6.12 -9.51 -7.22
C ASP A 112 -5.79 -9.21 -5.77
N HIS A 113 -4.67 -8.54 -5.55
CA HIS A 113 -4.21 -8.12 -4.23
C HIS A 113 -4.32 -6.62 -4.10
N TYR A 114 -4.83 -6.16 -2.98
CA TYR A 114 -4.91 -4.74 -2.64
C TYR A 114 -4.20 -4.48 -1.33
N ILE A 115 -3.47 -3.37 -1.27
CA ILE A 115 -2.89 -2.81 -0.06
C ILE A 115 -3.61 -1.53 0.32
N TRP A 116 -3.83 -1.34 1.61
CA TRP A 116 -4.49 -0.17 2.14
C TRP A 116 -3.86 0.29 3.46
N ASP A 117 -3.07 1.34 3.41
CA ASP A 117 -2.66 2.11 4.57
C ASP A 117 -3.74 3.17 4.85
N ASP A 118 -4.80 2.79 5.52
CA ASP A 118 -6.01 3.59 5.71
C ASP A 118 -5.82 4.86 6.56
N LYS A 119 -4.72 4.96 7.31
CA LYS A 119 -4.31 6.21 7.97
C LYS A 119 -3.84 7.28 6.99
N ASN A 120 -3.23 6.86 5.87
CA ASN A 120 -2.54 7.77 4.97
C ASN A 120 -3.10 7.82 3.54
N TYR A 121 -3.55 6.70 2.99
CA TYR A 121 -3.85 6.60 1.57
C TYR A 121 -5.07 5.72 1.27
N PRO A 122 -5.78 5.99 0.16
CA PRO A 122 -6.79 5.08 -0.35
C PRO A 122 -6.17 3.74 -0.77
N PRO A 123 -6.98 2.66 -0.83
CA PRO A 123 -6.49 1.36 -1.27
C PRO A 123 -6.00 1.39 -2.73
N ARG A 124 -5.05 0.52 -3.03
CA ARG A 124 -4.54 0.33 -4.39
C ARG A 124 -4.23 -1.12 -4.67
N LYS A 125 -4.33 -1.52 -5.93
CA LYS A 125 -3.92 -2.84 -6.40
C LYS A 125 -2.39 -2.97 -6.35
N VAL A 126 -1.91 -4.14 -5.98
CA VAL A 126 -0.49 -4.51 -5.93
C VAL A 126 -0.29 -5.88 -6.58
N SER A 127 0.94 -6.23 -6.94
CA SER A 127 1.28 -7.49 -7.59
C SER A 127 1.47 -8.65 -6.60
N GLY A 128 1.57 -8.38 -5.31
CA GLY A 128 1.79 -9.38 -4.25
C GLY A 128 1.87 -8.73 -2.88
N PHE A 129 2.19 -9.53 -1.87
CA PHE A 129 2.32 -9.04 -0.50
C PHE A 129 3.70 -8.43 -0.25
N TYR A 130 3.75 -7.53 0.73
CA TYR A 130 4.97 -6.85 1.13
C TYR A 130 5.75 -7.69 2.13
N LYS A 131 7.08 -7.57 2.06
CA LYS A 131 8.00 -8.15 3.04
C LYS A 131 7.91 -7.43 4.38
N LYS A 132 8.46 -8.04 5.41
CA LYS A 132 8.47 -7.53 6.78
C LYS A 132 9.08 -6.13 6.87
N ASP A 133 10.29 -5.95 6.34
CA ASP A 133 11.01 -4.68 6.33
C ASP A 133 10.28 -3.57 5.56
N GLU A 134 9.53 -3.93 4.52
CA GLU A 134 8.70 -2.98 3.78
C GLU A 134 7.50 -2.51 4.60
N LEU A 135 6.83 -3.42 5.34
CA LEU A 135 5.72 -3.08 6.23
C LEU A 135 6.18 -2.25 7.43
N GLU A 136 7.29 -2.63 8.07
CA GLU A 136 7.92 -1.85 9.14
C GLU A 136 8.20 -0.41 8.69
N LEU A 137 8.78 -0.26 7.50
CA LEU A 137 9.05 1.05 6.91
C LEU A 137 7.77 1.86 6.66
N LEU A 138 6.68 1.22 6.22
CA LEU A 138 5.40 1.90 6.01
C LEU A 138 4.82 2.41 7.34
N ILE A 139 4.89 1.59 8.40
CA ILE A 139 4.39 1.96 9.73
C ILE A 139 5.25 3.07 10.33
N GLN A 140 6.57 2.95 10.28
CA GLN A 140 7.49 3.98 10.76
C GLN A 140 7.21 5.34 10.11
N ARG A 141 6.97 5.36 8.80
CA ARG A 141 6.68 6.59 8.05
C ARG A 141 5.38 7.30 8.46
N ARG A 142 4.46 6.63 9.16
CA ARG A 142 3.22 7.26 9.63
C ARG A 142 3.49 8.38 10.64
N GLY A 143 4.52 8.21 11.50
CA GLY A 143 4.90 9.19 12.52
C GLY A 143 5.88 10.26 12.04
N ASP A 144 6.67 9.98 11.02
CA ASP A 144 7.81 10.82 10.63
C ASP A 144 7.51 11.85 9.52
N LYS A 145 6.35 11.76 8.90
CA LYS A 145 5.96 12.71 7.83
C LYS A 145 5.72 14.10 8.38
N LYS A 146 6.41 15.08 7.78
CA LYS A 146 6.17 16.50 8.03
C LYS A 146 5.29 17.05 6.92
N SER A 147 4.48 18.07 7.23
CA SER A 147 3.69 18.76 6.19
C SER A 147 4.58 19.30 5.08
N ILE A 148 4.13 19.17 3.83
CA ILE A 148 4.80 19.67 2.62
C ILE A 148 4.09 20.87 2.00
N SER A 149 2.94 21.27 2.49
CA SER A 149 2.22 22.45 2.01
C SER A 149 2.87 23.75 2.48
N GLY A 150 2.85 24.73 1.61
CA GLY A 150 3.32 26.09 1.87
C GLY A 150 4.57 26.50 1.10
N SER A 151 4.49 27.63 0.44
CA SER A 151 5.55 28.17 -0.46
C SER A 151 6.89 28.41 0.25
N ASN A 152 6.90 28.64 1.55
CA ASN A 152 8.10 28.84 2.36
C ASN A 152 8.96 27.58 2.53
N LYS A 153 8.43 26.41 2.16
CA LYS A 153 9.16 25.11 2.21
C LYS A 153 9.83 24.78 0.88
N ILE A 154 9.47 25.49 -0.18
CA ILE A 154 10.02 25.26 -1.51
C ILE A 154 11.41 25.88 -1.60
N ASN A 155 12.38 25.10 -2.07
CA ASN A 155 13.75 25.57 -2.24
C ASN A 155 13.86 26.53 -3.45
N GLN A 156 13.92 27.81 -3.17
CA GLN A 156 14.01 28.86 -4.19
C GLN A 156 15.34 28.86 -4.97
N LYS A 157 16.34 28.11 -4.53
CA LYS A 157 17.56 27.90 -5.32
C LYS A 157 17.32 26.96 -6.51
N ILE A 158 16.33 26.05 -6.40
CA ILE A 158 15.95 25.14 -7.46
C ILE A 158 14.92 25.80 -8.39
N VAL A 159 13.90 26.45 -7.83
CA VAL A 159 12.81 27.10 -8.58
C VAL A 159 12.53 28.49 -8.01
N ASP A 160 12.49 29.48 -8.88
CA ASP A 160 12.31 30.88 -8.53
C ASP A 160 11.10 31.55 -9.21
N ARG A 161 10.52 30.86 -10.23
CA ARG A 161 9.42 31.46 -11.00
C ARG A 161 8.07 31.24 -10.33
N PRO A 162 7.19 32.25 -10.24
CA PRO A 162 5.91 32.14 -9.53
C PRO A 162 5.04 30.97 -9.99
N TYR A 163 4.98 30.71 -11.29
CA TYR A 163 4.17 29.61 -11.81
C TYR A 163 4.73 28.21 -11.45
N GLN A 164 6.05 28.07 -11.24
CA GLN A 164 6.67 26.83 -10.76
C GLN A 164 6.30 26.61 -9.29
N ILE A 165 6.38 27.65 -8.47
CA ILE A 165 6.00 27.63 -7.06
C ILE A 165 4.52 27.27 -6.92
N GLU A 166 3.64 27.89 -7.73
CA GLU A 166 2.22 27.57 -7.74
C GLU A 166 1.97 26.10 -8.15
N ALA A 167 2.64 25.61 -9.18
CA ALA A 167 2.51 24.22 -9.61
C ALA A 167 2.93 23.23 -8.51
N ILE A 168 4.03 23.52 -7.78
CA ILE A 168 4.49 22.70 -6.66
C ILE A 168 3.45 22.72 -5.53
N ASN A 169 2.95 23.89 -5.14
CA ASN A 169 1.94 24.01 -4.10
C ASN A 169 0.68 23.19 -4.44
N ARG A 170 0.19 23.26 -5.67
CA ARG A 170 -0.97 22.44 -6.10
C ARG A 170 -0.70 20.94 -6.00
N VAL A 171 0.50 20.47 -6.37
CA VAL A 171 0.88 19.06 -6.23
C VAL A 171 0.96 18.65 -4.76
N THR A 172 1.61 19.46 -3.93
CA THR A 172 1.76 19.17 -2.50
C THR A 172 0.42 19.18 -1.78
N ASP A 173 -0.49 20.09 -2.13
CA ASP A 173 -1.85 20.13 -1.57
C ASP A 173 -2.66 18.87 -1.93
N LEU A 174 -2.51 18.33 -3.16
CA LEU A 174 -3.12 17.05 -3.53
C LEU A 174 -2.56 15.90 -2.69
N TYR A 175 -1.25 15.84 -2.50
CA TYR A 175 -0.63 14.80 -1.70
C TYR A 175 -1.02 14.88 -0.22
N GLU A 176 -1.14 16.07 0.36
CA GLU A 176 -1.67 16.27 1.72
C GLU A 176 -3.13 15.78 1.84
N LYS A 177 -3.92 15.93 0.78
CA LYS A 177 -5.29 15.37 0.69
C LYS A 177 -5.31 13.87 0.42
N LYS A 178 -4.13 13.22 0.42
CA LYS A 178 -3.95 11.78 0.21
C LYS A 178 -4.19 11.30 -1.24
N ASP A 179 -4.19 12.23 -2.21
CA ASP A 179 -4.17 11.86 -3.62
C ASP A 179 -2.83 11.22 -3.98
N ARG A 180 -2.85 10.18 -4.81
CA ARG A 180 -1.63 9.44 -5.20
C ARG A 180 -1.05 9.85 -6.53
N LYS A 181 -1.77 10.63 -7.29
CA LYS A 181 -1.41 10.99 -8.67
C LYS A 181 -1.67 12.47 -8.88
N SER A 182 -0.77 13.10 -9.60
CA SER A 182 -0.94 14.48 -10.09
C SER A 182 -0.45 14.55 -11.53
N LEU A 183 -1.01 15.45 -12.30
CA LEU A 183 -0.57 15.76 -13.66
C LEU A 183 -0.19 17.22 -13.74
N LEU A 184 1.07 17.49 -14.14
CA LEU A 184 1.56 18.81 -14.46
C LEU A 184 1.74 18.97 -15.96
N VAL A 185 1.03 19.93 -16.53
CA VAL A 185 1.18 20.29 -17.95
C VAL A 185 1.95 21.62 -18.02
N MET A 186 3.17 21.55 -18.55
CA MET A 186 4.07 22.70 -18.62
C MET A 186 4.69 22.81 -20.02
N ALA A 187 4.81 24.01 -20.55
CA ALA A 187 5.41 24.28 -21.88
C ALA A 187 6.89 23.85 -21.93
N THR A 188 7.41 23.66 -23.15
CA THR A 188 8.85 23.42 -23.35
C THR A 188 9.64 24.66 -22.89
N GLY A 189 10.77 24.42 -22.20
CA GLY A 189 11.60 25.53 -21.68
C GLY A 189 11.08 26.18 -20.39
N SER A 190 9.92 25.76 -19.84
CA SER A 190 9.37 26.33 -18.61
C SER A 190 10.02 25.79 -17.33
N GLY A 191 11.01 24.89 -17.45
CA GLY A 191 11.72 24.30 -16.31
C GLY A 191 11.01 23.11 -15.67
N LYS A 192 10.36 22.25 -16.46
CA LYS A 192 9.71 21.00 -15.99
C LYS A 192 10.61 20.15 -15.08
N THR A 193 11.85 19.92 -15.50
CA THR A 193 12.83 19.12 -14.74
C THR A 193 13.15 19.77 -13.40
N ARG A 194 13.37 21.10 -13.36
CA ARG A 194 13.61 21.83 -12.11
C ARG A 194 12.40 21.79 -11.17
N THR A 195 11.19 21.90 -11.72
CA THR A 195 9.95 21.77 -10.93
C THR A 195 9.84 20.36 -10.35
N ALA A 196 10.13 19.31 -11.13
CA ALA A 196 10.14 17.93 -10.65
C ALA A 196 11.22 17.73 -9.56
N ALA A 197 12.43 18.23 -9.76
CA ALA A 197 13.51 18.15 -8.78
C ALA A 197 13.14 18.83 -7.45
N ALA A 198 12.51 20.01 -7.51
CA ALA A 198 12.05 20.71 -6.31
C ALA A 198 10.94 19.94 -5.56
N ILE A 199 10.02 19.27 -6.27
CA ILE A 199 9.02 18.40 -5.66
C ILE A 199 9.70 17.20 -4.99
N ILE A 200 10.65 16.56 -5.66
CA ILE A 200 11.40 15.40 -5.14
C ILE A 200 12.17 15.79 -3.87
N GLU A 201 12.91 16.89 -3.91
CA GLU A 201 13.65 17.39 -2.75
C GLU A 201 12.72 17.67 -1.56
N LEU A 202 11.60 18.34 -1.80
CA LEU A 202 10.61 18.62 -0.77
C LEU A 202 10.03 17.34 -0.15
N LEU A 203 9.72 16.33 -0.95
CA LEU A 203 9.21 15.04 -0.49
C LEU A 203 10.25 14.25 0.32
N ILE A 204 11.52 14.26 -0.09
CA ILE A 204 12.61 13.59 0.63
C ILE A 204 12.86 14.28 1.97
N THR A 205 13.04 15.61 1.96
CA THR A 205 13.36 16.41 3.16
C THR A 205 12.28 16.32 4.24
N ASN A 206 11.03 16.10 3.84
CA ASN A 206 9.90 15.98 4.76
C ASN A 206 9.47 14.53 5.04
N ASN A 207 10.31 13.54 4.74
CA ASN A 207 10.11 12.11 5.00
C ASN A 207 8.88 11.48 4.31
N TRP A 208 8.44 12.04 3.18
CA TRP A 208 7.38 11.45 2.38
C TRP A 208 7.87 10.28 1.53
N VAL A 209 9.09 10.38 1.02
CA VAL A 209 9.73 9.35 0.20
C VAL A 209 11.19 9.17 0.60
N LYS A 210 11.75 7.97 0.41
CA LYS A 210 13.18 7.67 0.59
C LYS A 210 13.87 7.38 -0.75
N ARG A 211 13.14 6.85 -1.72
CA ARG A 211 13.63 6.52 -3.06
C ARG A 211 12.64 7.04 -4.08
N VAL A 212 13.17 7.56 -5.17
CA VAL A 212 12.39 8.11 -6.28
C VAL A 212 12.83 7.43 -7.57
N LEU A 213 11.88 6.99 -8.37
CA LEU A 213 12.13 6.54 -9.73
C LEU A 213 11.76 7.67 -10.69
N PHE A 214 12.77 8.22 -11.38
CA PHE A 214 12.58 9.23 -12.42
C PHE A 214 12.63 8.55 -13.81
N LEU A 215 11.56 8.68 -14.57
CA LEU A 215 11.46 8.11 -15.92
C LEU A 215 11.38 9.24 -16.94
N ALA A 216 12.23 9.18 -17.96
CA ALA A 216 12.25 10.13 -19.07
C ALA A 216 12.43 9.38 -20.39
N ASP A 217 11.89 9.93 -21.47
CA ASP A 217 11.96 9.37 -22.81
C ASP A 217 13.32 9.53 -23.49
N ARG A 218 14.17 10.47 -23.01
CA ARG A 218 15.50 10.77 -23.56
C ARG A 218 16.57 10.72 -22.51
N ARG A 219 17.72 10.09 -22.84
CA ARG A 219 18.90 9.98 -21.95
C ARG A 219 19.40 11.34 -21.45
N LEU A 220 19.37 12.36 -22.31
CA LEU A 220 19.81 13.73 -21.95
C LEU A 220 19.01 14.34 -20.79
N LEU A 221 17.71 13.98 -20.66
CA LEU A 221 16.86 14.46 -19.57
C LEU A 221 17.17 13.79 -18.24
N VAL A 222 17.67 12.55 -18.27
CA VAL A 222 18.10 11.83 -17.06
C VAL A 222 19.37 12.48 -16.51
N SER A 223 20.38 12.73 -17.35
CA SER A 223 21.63 13.37 -16.92
C SER A 223 21.42 14.78 -16.34
N GLN A 224 20.45 15.54 -16.87
CA GLN A 224 20.10 16.88 -16.33
C GLN A 224 19.38 16.82 -14.97
N ALA A 225 18.86 15.67 -14.58
CA ALA A 225 18.19 15.49 -13.29
C ALA A 225 19.14 14.95 -12.20
N GLU A 226 20.33 14.46 -12.60
CA GLU A 226 21.39 13.99 -11.71
C GLU A 226 22.32 15.11 -11.22
N GLU A 227 22.39 16.25 -11.93
CA GLU A 227 23.11 17.47 -11.55
C GLU A 227 22.30 18.35 -10.58
#